data_e7b1e37655c9926821b186fe4723cd33
#
_entry.id   e7b1e37655c9926821b186fe4723cd33
#
_cell.length_a   1.000
_cell.length_b   1.000
_cell.length_c   1.000
_cell.angle_alpha   90.00
_cell.angle_beta   90.00
_cell.angle_gamma   90.00
#
_symmetry.space_group_name_H-M   'P 1'
#
loop_
_entity.id
_entity.type
_entity.pdbx_description
1 polymer ?
#
loop_
_entity_poly.entity_id
_entity_poly.type
_entity_poly.pdbx_seq_one_letter_code
_entity_poly.pdbx_strand_id
1 'polypeptide(L)'
;MKKSGKKMISLTLAVILAAGLTAGCNTGASSGNSNESGGTKKNVTLTFGSHQSGLPTSGIVQELAKEFEGETGIKIDFQISPDAQWRDLIKVKLESGEAPDIICADTPIDLASSTHMDQYCAELSDQSWVDRMDKSARSAVSVDKKVYGITFPGAKMYFYLYNKDIFNQLGLKVPSTYAEFKEVCQKIKDSGTTPIYEATTNGWHQVLPLFETGGLWLAQDPDIYQKLNDNKIDLDQIPSLLTIIEQLDECARAGYFGDDYLSNAWENGKEAMASGRCAMTIAELGYRGEIEADYPDFKANEKLGAFVMPWGDNQIIGVNPASNAYFINKDSKYVEEAKQFFEFLSRPENLQKRLDGQPELSNLCWSEIKSKYSEEDQKFLDSLQKANVVQTSVNYIDSQWMDVGKDLESMYTGAMNPKDVLDSIMKRRTEQATLQKDPGWIK
;
A
#
# COMPACT_ATOMS: atom_id res chain seq x y z
N MET A 1 -11.80 28.42 52.91
CA MET A 1 -12.63 27.66 53.87
C MET A 1 -13.56 26.71 53.16
N LYS A 2 -13.54 25.54 53.47
CA LYS A 2 -14.29 24.31 53.60
C LYS A 2 -13.72 23.15 52.76
N LYS A 3 -13.16 22.22 53.53
CA LYS A 3 -12.82 20.84 53.21
C LYS A 3 -14.09 19.99 53.19
N SER A 4 -14.13 19.00 52.36
CA SER A 4 -14.85 17.70 52.55
C SER A 4 -14.64 16.87 51.28
N GLY A 5 -14.28 15.61 51.21
CA GLY A 5 -14.09 14.53 52.17
C GLY A 5 -14.13 13.23 51.33
N LYS A 6 -13.15 12.39 51.57
CA LYS A 6 -12.95 11.07 50.95
C LYS A 6 -14.15 10.13 51.12
N LYS A 7 -14.41 9.24 50.15
CA LYS A 7 -14.82 7.86 50.45
C LYS A 7 -14.21 6.88 49.42
N MET A 8 -13.25 6.11 49.92
CA MET A 8 -12.82 4.81 49.37
C MET A 8 -13.94 3.80 49.65
N ILE A 9 -14.28 3.01 48.64
CA ILE A 9 -15.02 1.75 48.84
C ILE A 9 -14.16 0.63 48.26
N SER A 10 -13.60 -0.14 49.19
CA SER A 10 -12.93 -1.41 48.92
C SER A 10 -14.03 -2.48 48.85
N LEU A 11 -14.05 -3.30 47.83
CA LEU A 11 -14.88 -4.51 47.79
C LEU A 11 -14.03 -5.72 47.46
N THR A 12 -13.76 -6.47 48.48
CA THR A 12 -13.21 -7.84 48.49
C THR A 12 -14.25 -8.79 47.94
N LEU A 13 -13.88 -9.65 46.98
CA LEU A 13 -14.74 -10.76 46.59
C LEU A 13 -14.01 -12.10 46.74
N ALA A 14 -14.67 -12.98 47.46
CA ALA A 14 -14.21 -14.27 47.92
C ALA A 14 -14.25 -15.33 46.81
N VAL A 15 -13.29 -16.25 46.90
CA VAL A 15 -13.17 -17.52 46.19
C VAL A 15 -14.23 -18.51 46.66
N ILE A 16 -14.92 -19.18 45.75
CA ILE A 16 -15.63 -20.43 46.00
C ILE A 16 -15.13 -21.50 45.06
N LEU A 17 -14.38 -22.45 45.58
CA LEU A 17 -14.11 -23.76 44.99
C LEU A 17 -15.32 -24.68 45.27
N ALA A 18 -15.79 -25.37 44.24
CA ALA A 18 -16.58 -26.58 44.42
C ALA A 18 -16.14 -27.66 43.42
N ALA A 19 -15.55 -28.70 43.96
CA ALA A 19 -15.21 -29.92 43.25
C ALA A 19 -16.44 -30.83 43.16
N GLY A 20 -16.64 -31.49 42.06
CA GLY A 20 -17.65 -32.53 41.85
C GLY A 20 -17.15 -33.59 40.88
N LEU A 21 -16.59 -34.65 41.42
CA LEU A 21 -16.32 -35.92 40.75
C LEU A 21 -17.59 -36.77 40.65
N THR A 22 -17.95 -37.25 39.45
CA THR A 22 -18.67 -38.53 39.33
C THR A 22 -18.21 -39.27 38.09
N ALA A 23 -17.67 -40.44 38.31
CA ALA A 23 -17.37 -41.44 37.30
C ALA A 23 -18.66 -42.19 36.89
N GLY A 24 -18.74 -42.54 35.61
CA GLY A 24 -19.78 -43.42 35.07
C GLY A 24 -19.28 -44.12 33.83
N CYS A 25 -18.76 -45.34 33.98
CA CYS A 25 -18.55 -46.26 32.86
C CYS A 25 -19.89 -46.79 32.35
N ASN A 26 -20.08 -46.84 31.04
CA ASN A 26 -20.87 -47.91 30.45
C ASN A 26 -20.36 -48.27 29.03
N THR A 27 -20.10 -49.56 28.88
CA THR A 27 -19.69 -50.27 27.69
C THR A 27 -20.85 -50.57 26.77
N GLY A 28 -20.66 -50.39 25.45
CA GLY A 28 -21.60 -50.87 24.45
C GLY A 28 -21.01 -50.80 23.06
N ALA A 29 -20.48 -51.91 22.58
CA ALA A 29 -19.99 -52.08 21.22
C ALA A 29 -21.16 -52.22 20.23
N SER A 30 -21.10 -51.50 19.10
CA SER A 30 -21.74 -51.92 17.87
C SER A 30 -20.98 -51.38 16.68
N SER A 31 -20.52 -52.26 15.84
CA SER A 31 -19.84 -52.04 14.57
C SER A 31 -20.83 -51.49 13.53
N GLY A 32 -20.44 -50.42 12.90
CA GLY A 32 -21.11 -49.89 11.72
C GLY A 32 -20.06 -49.20 10.85
N ASN A 33 -19.60 -49.87 9.81
CA ASN A 33 -18.66 -49.37 8.82
C ASN A 33 -19.38 -48.35 7.91
N SER A 34 -19.00 -47.10 7.98
CA SER A 34 -19.29 -46.12 6.90
C SER A 34 -18.07 -45.24 6.75
N ASN A 35 -17.33 -45.47 5.64
CA ASN A 35 -16.32 -44.57 5.13
C ASN A 35 -16.96 -43.23 4.78
N GLU A 36 -16.90 -42.28 5.67
CA GLU A 36 -16.96 -40.85 5.35
C GLU A 36 -15.59 -40.26 5.64
N SER A 37 -14.88 -39.83 4.60
CA SER A 37 -13.71 -38.99 4.71
C SER A 37 -14.13 -37.59 5.13
N GLY A 38 -14.62 -37.46 6.35
CA GLY A 38 -14.84 -36.21 7.04
C GLY A 38 -13.58 -35.86 7.77
N GLY A 39 -12.76 -34.94 7.25
CA GLY A 39 -11.67 -34.36 8.00
C GLY A 39 -12.19 -33.81 9.31
N THR A 40 -11.62 -34.22 10.42
CA THR A 40 -11.95 -33.70 11.77
C THR A 40 -11.72 -32.19 11.76
N LYS A 41 -12.80 -31.39 11.87
CA LYS A 41 -12.68 -29.92 11.98
C LYS A 41 -11.78 -29.59 13.16
N LYS A 42 -10.69 -28.88 12.90
CA LYS A 42 -9.73 -28.46 13.92
C LYS A 42 -10.29 -27.24 14.65
N ASN A 43 -10.38 -27.28 15.95
CA ASN A 43 -10.82 -26.13 16.77
C ASN A 43 -9.60 -25.25 17.11
N VAL A 44 -9.04 -24.56 16.09
CA VAL A 44 -7.86 -23.69 16.17
C VAL A 44 -8.28 -22.26 15.87
N THR A 45 -7.69 -21.29 16.57
CA THR A 45 -7.79 -19.88 16.24
C THR A 45 -6.41 -19.36 15.91
N LEU A 46 -6.24 -18.79 14.68
CA LEU A 46 -5.05 -18.09 14.24
C LEU A 46 -5.23 -16.60 14.48
N THR A 47 -4.23 -15.95 15.04
CA THR A 47 -4.17 -14.50 15.16
C THR A 47 -3.61 -13.89 13.89
N PHE A 48 -4.28 -12.86 13.36
CA PHE A 48 -3.87 -12.13 12.16
C PHE A 48 -3.66 -10.66 12.51
N GLY A 49 -2.41 -10.24 12.62
CA GLY A 49 -2.05 -8.85 12.89
C GLY A 49 -1.92 -8.03 11.60
N SER A 50 -2.55 -6.84 11.58
CA SER A 50 -2.49 -5.92 10.46
C SER A 50 -2.65 -4.47 10.91
N HIS A 51 -2.30 -3.55 10.02
CA HIS A 51 -2.72 -2.16 10.08
C HIS A 51 -4.05 -1.96 9.33
N GLN A 52 -4.68 -0.79 9.53
CA GLN A 52 -5.99 -0.51 8.95
C GLN A 52 -5.98 -0.62 7.42
N SER A 53 -4.98 0.00 6.75
CA SER A 53 -4.83 -0.05 5.29
C SER A 53 -4.22 -1.36 4.75
N GLY A 54 -3.82 -2.28 5.63
CA GLY A 54 -3.31 -3.61 5.25
C GLY A 54 -4.39 -4.62 4.86
N LEU A 55 -5.64 -4.29 5.15
CA LEU A 55 -6.81 -5.08 4.77
C LEU A 55 -7.78 -4.23 3.95
N PRO A 56 -8.47 -4.82 2.96
CA PRO A 56 -9.52 -4.13 2.21
C PRO A 56 -10.63 -3.60 3.12
N THR A 57 -11.05 -2.36 2.91
CA THR A 57 -12.15 -1.73 3.66
C THR A 57 -13.50 -2.40 3.40
N SER A 58 -13.64 -3.09 2.25
CA SER A 58 -14.82 -3.87 1.90
C SER A 58 -15.11 -5.06 2.83
N GLY A 59 -14.10 -5.50 3.61
CA GLY A 59 -14.24 -6.67 4.49
C GLY A 59 -14.14 -8.03 3.80
N ILE A 60 -13.80 -8.07 2.52
CA ILE A 60 -13.75 -9.32 1.74
C ILE A 60 -12.79 -10.37 2.32
N VAL A 61 -11.67 -9.95 2.95
CA VAL A 61 -10.74 -10.91 3.58
C VAL A 61 -11.37 -11.55 4.80
N GLN A 62 -12.15 -10.79 5.57
CA GLN A 62 -12.89 -11.29 6.73
C GLN A 62 -14.03 -12.24 6.30
N GLU A 63 -14.66 -12.00 5.17
CA GLU A 63 -15.67 -12.91 4.58
C GLU A 63 -15.02 -14.22 4.16
N LEU A 64 -13.92 -14.17 3.42
CA LEU A 64 -13.15 -15.35 3.04
C LEU A 64 -12.65 -16.13 4.27
N ALA A 65 -12.24 -15.45 5.33
CA ALA A 65 -11.86 -16.11 6.59
C ALA A 65 -13.01 -16.86 7.25
N LYS A 66 -14.26 -16.36 7.18
CA LYS A 66 -15.45 -17.08 7.66
C LYS A 66 -15.77 -18.30 6.79
N GLU A 67 -15.61 -18.20 5.46
CA GLU A 67 -15.75 -19.36 4.58
C GLU A 67 -14.71 -20.44 4.92
N PHE A 68 -13.45 -20.02 5.13
CA PHE A 68 -12.38 -20.92 5.55
C PHE A 68 -12.69 -21.61 6.89
N GLU A 69 -13.18 -20.86 7.89
CA GLU A 69 -13.63 -21.43 9.16
C GLU A 69 -14.76 -22.45 8.94
N GLY A 70 -15.70 -22.15 8.05
CA GLY A 70 -16.79 -23.06 7.68
C GLY A 70 -16.30 -24.39 7.10
N GLU A 71 -15.26 -24.36 6.27
CA GLU A 71 -14.66 -25.55 5.65
C GLU A 71 -13.80 -26.37 6.62
N THR A 72 -12.95 -25.69 7.41
CA THR A 72 -11.84 -26.30 8.14
C THR A 72 -12.07 -26.38 9.66
N GLY A 73 -12.90 -25.49 10.20
CA GLY A 73 -13.02 -25.23 11.63
C GLY A 73 -11.88 -24.37 12.22
N ILE A 74 -10.98 -23.82 11.37
CA ILE A 74 -9.90 -22.92 11.78
C ILE A 74 -10.42 -21.49 11.69
N LYS A 75 -10.44 -20.79 12.82
CA LYS A 75 -10.88 -19.40 12.93
C LYS A 75 -9.71 -18.44 12.72
N ILE A 76 -9.97 -17.28 12.09
CA ILE A 76 -9.02 -16.16 12.01
C ILE A 76 -9.49 -15.03 12.93
N ASP A 77 -8.61 -14.62 13.84
CA ASP A 77 -8.81 -13.49 14.75
C ASP A 77 -7.99 -12.29 14.29
N PHE A 78 -8.67 -11.28 13.74
CA PHE A 78 -8.02 -10.09 13.18
C PHE A 78 -7.70 -9.06 14.25
N GLN A 79 -6.42 -8.73 14.41
CA GLN A 79 -5.89 -7.73 15.34
C GLN A 79 -5.41 -6.51 14.55
N ILE A 80 -6.25 -5.49 14.45
CA ILE A 80 -6.02 -4.31 13.62
C ILE A 80 -5.49 -3.15 14.45
N SER A 81 -4.39 -2.56 14.01
CA SER A 81 -3.75 -1.39 14.63
C SER A 81 -3.83 -0.17 13.70
N PRO A 82 -3.75 1.07 14.22
CA PRO A 82 -3.59 2.25 13.38
C PRO A 82 -2.32 2.20 12.53
N ASP A 83 -2.39 2.67 11.28
CA ASP A 83 -1.29 2.61 10.32
C ASP A 83 0.01 3.23 10.85
N ALA A 84 -0.09 4.42 11.46
CA ALA A 84 1.07 5.14 12.00
C ALA A 84 1.84 4.41 13.10
N GLN A 85 1.22 3.43 13.76
CA GLN A 85 1.82 2.69 14.88
C GLN A 85 2.25 1.28 14.50
N TRP A 86 1.72 0.74 13.41
CA TRP A 86 1.85 -0.67 13.08
C TRP A 86 3.29 -1.13 12.85
N ARG A 87 4.05 -0.37 12.08
CA ARG A 87 5.44 -0.74 11.72
C ARG A 87 6.33 -0.89 12.95
N ASP A 88 6.23 0.03 13.90
CA ASP A 88 7.01 -0.04 15.14
C ASP A 88 6.47 -1.15 16.07
N LEU A 89 5.16 -1.27 16.16
CA LEU A 89 4.51 -2.28 17.00
C LEU A 89 4.90 -3.70 16.56
N ILE A 90 4.79 -3.99 15.25
CA ILE A 90 5.08 -5.33 14.77
C ILE A 90 6.56 -5.69 14.90
N LYS A 91 7.47 -4.71 14.71
CA LYS A 91 8.89 -4.92 14.92
C LYS A 91 9.19 -5.32 16.38
N VAL A 92 8.65 -4.60 17.36
CA VAL A 92 8.81 -4.93 18.78
C VAL A 92 8.23 -6.31 19.09
N LYS A 93 7.05 -6.64 18.55
CA LYS A 93 6.42 -7.96 18.76
C LYS A 93 7.22 -9.11 18.17
N LEU A 94 7.83 -8.91 16.99
CA LEU A 94 8.73 -9.88 16.36
C LEU A 94 9.98 -10.11 17.19
N GLU A 95 10.61 -9.04 17.66
CA GLU A 95 11.80 -9.10 18.51
C GLU A 95 11.54 -9.75 19.88
N SER A 96 10.34 -9.56 20.46
CA SER A 96 9.95 -10.15 21.75
C SER A 96 9.37 -11.56 21.65
N GLY A 97 9.11 -12.09 20.45
CA GLY A 97 8.45 -13.38 20.23
C GLY A 97 6.95 -13.37 20.52
N GLU A 98 6.31 -12.18 20.55
CA GLU A 98 4.87 -11.99 20.81
C GLU A 98 4.08 -11.65 19.52
N ALA A 99 4.69 -11.89 18.36
CA ALA A 99 4.06 -11.60 17.08
C ALA A 99 2.86 -12.54 16.82
N PRO A 100 1.82 -12.05 16.09
CA PRO A 100 0.71 -12.88 15.65
C PRO A 100 1.15 -14.06 14.78
N ASP A 101 0.27 -15.06 14.60
CA ASP A 101 0.53 -16.22 13.74
C ASP A 101 0.67 -15.80 12.28
N ILE A 102 -0.18 -14.87 11.82
CA ILE A 102 -0.12 -14.26 10.48
C ILE A 102 0.09 -12.75 10.65
N ILE A 103 0.95 -12.20 9.82
CA ILE A 103 1.38 -10.80 9.90
C ILE A 103 1.19 -10.15 8.53
N CYS A 104 0.47 -9.03 8.47
CA CYS A 104 0.47 -8.16 7.32
C CYS A 104 1.62 -7.17 7.42
N ALA A 105 2.47 -7.09 6.41
CA ALA A 105 3.58 -6.14 6.38
C ALA A 105 3.81 -5.60 4.97
N ASP A 106 4.50 -4.45 4.92
CA ASP A 106 4.88 -3.80 3.67
C ASP A 106 5.94 -4.60 2.92
N THR A 107 5.97 -4.43 1.61
CA THR A 107 6.96 -5.03 0.71
C THR A 107 7.63 -3.93 -0.14
N PRO A 108 8.80 -4.16 -0.73
CA PRO A 108 9.61 -5.39 -0.71
C PRO A 108 10.33 -5.61 0.63
N ILE A 109 10.56 -6.88 0.95
CA ILE A 109 11.16 -7.28 2.23
C ILE A 109 12.69 -7.33 2.22
N ASP A 110 13.32 -7.18 1.08
CA ASP A 110 14.77 -7.23 0.87
C ASP A 110 15.46 -5.87 0.98
N LEU A 111 14.70 -4.77 1.16
CA LEU A 111 15.28 -3.46 1.40
C LEU A 111 15.89 -3.35 2.80
N ALA A 112 17.02 -2.66 2.92
CA ALA A 112 17.71 -2.45 4.19
C ALA A 112 16.83 -1.76 5.26
N SER A 113 15.84 -0.95 4.82
CA SER A 113 14.87 -0.29 5.69
C SER A 113 13.63 -1.11 6.00
N SER A 114 13.51 -2.32 5.46
CA SER A 114 12.36 -3.19 5.67
C SER A 114 12.33 -3.80 7.08
N THR A 115 11.23 -4.44 7.43
CA THR A 115 11.09 -5.18 8.70
C THR A 115 11.82 -6.52 8.69
N HIS A 116 12.51 -6.89 7.60
CA HIS A 116 13.26 -8.16 7.45
C HIS A 116 12.41 -9.39 7.80
N MET A 117 11.24 -9.50 7.17
CA MET A 117 10.31 -10.61 7.41
C MET A 117 10.92 -11.98 7.15
N ASP A 118 11.96 -12.06 6.32
CA ASP A 118 12.77 -13.26 6.09
C ASP A 118 13.40 -13.83 7.37
N GLN A 119 13.72 -12.97 8.34
CA GLN A 119 14.35 -13.40 9.60
C GLN A 119 13.32 -13.97 10.60
N TYR A 120 12.08 -13.57 10.50
CA TYR A 120 11.03 -13.88 11.48
C TYR A 120 9.95 -14.83 10.94
N CYS A 121 9.83 -14.97 9.63
CA CYS A 121 8.74 -15.70 9.02
C CYS A 121 9.15 -17.02 8.39
N ALA A 122 8.19 -17.90 8.22
CA ALA A 122 8.38 -19.20 7.60
C ALA A 122 8.68 -19.07 6.10
N GLU A 123 9.60 -19.85 5.60
CA GLU A 123 9.83 -20.01 4.16
C GLU A 123 8.64 -20.74 3.53
N LEU A 124 8.14 -20.22 2.39
CA LEU A 124 6.97 -20.70 1.69
C LEU A 124 7.25 -21.09 0.23
N SER A 125 8.53 -21.25 -0.14
CA SER A 125 8.95 -21.54 -1.52
C SER A 125 8.39 -22.84 -2.08
N ASP A 126 8.00 -23.77 -1.21
CA ASP A 126 7.44 -25.09 -1.54
C ASP A 126 5.93 -25.07 -1.77
N GLN A 127 5.26 -23.93 -1.55
CA GLN A 127 3.82 -23.85 -1.67
C GLN A 127 3.37 -23.84 -3.14
N SER A 128 2.28 -24.55 -3.44
CA SER A 128 1.76 -24.79 -4.80
C SER A 128 1.40 -23.52 -5.56
N TRP A 129 1.09 -22.46 -4.83
CA TRP A 129 0.64 -21.17 -5.39
C TRP A 129 1.80 -20.21 -5.74
N VAL A 130 3.03 -20.48 -5.29
CA VAL A 130 4.15 -19.53 -5.43
C VAL A 130 4.43 -19.16 -6.89
N ASP A 131 4.45 -20.14 -7.79
CA ASP A 131 4.74 -19.89 -9.22
C ASP A 131 3.55 -19.26 -9.98
N ARG A 132 2.39 -19.15 -9.35
CA ARG A 132 1.21 -18.50 -9.91
C ARG A 132 1.20 -16.99 -9.70
N MET A 133 1.95 -16.49 -8.70
CA MET A 133 2.16 -15.05 -8.53
C MET A 133 3.06 -14.51 -9.64
N ASP A 134 2.79 -13.28 -10.09
CA ASP A 134 3.66 -12.56 -11.02
C ASP A 134 5.09 -12.47 -10.48
N LYS A 135 6.06 -12.46 -11.39
CA LYS A 135 7.49 -12.43 -11.04
C LYS A 135 7.85 -11.24 -10.13
N SER A 136 7.30 -10.06 -10.39
CA SER A 136 7.55 -8.84 -9.61
C SER A 136 7.00 -8.96 -8.19
N ALA A 137 5.76 -9.43 -8.05
CA ALA A 137 5.11 -9.65 -6.76
C ALA A 137 5.84 -10.73 -5.93
N ARG A 138 6.22 -11.82 -6.57
CA ARG A 138 7.03 -12.88 -5.94
C ARG A 138 8.39 -12.35 -5.49
N SER A 139 9.05 -11.51 -6.30
CA SER A 139 10.32 -10.88 -5.91
C SER A 139 10.15 -10.01 -4.66
N ALA A 140 9.07 -9.25 -4.56
CA ALA A 140 8.82 -8.34 -3.44
C ALA A 140 8.65 -9.05 -2.08
N VAL A 141 8.29 -10.33 -2.08
CA VAL A 141 8.16 -11.18 -0.87
C VAL A 141 9.29 -12.19 -0.73
N SER A 142 10.42 -11.99 -1.42
CA SER A 142 11.55 -12.91 -1.46
C SER A 142 12.85 -12.27 -1.00
N VAL A 143 13.69 -13.08 -0.35
CA VAL A 143 15.11 -12.76 -0.08
C VAL A 143 15.92 -13.98 -0.52
N ASP A 144 17.04 -13.78 -1.22
CA ASP A 144 17.91 -14.85 -1.71
C ASP A 144 17.16 -15.96 -2.48
N LYS A 145 16.16 -15.58 -3.28
CA LYS A 145 15.26 -16.48 -4.06
C LYS A 145 14.33 -17.34 -3.22
N LYS A 146 14.25 -17.14 -1.92
CA LYS A 146 13.32 -17.81 -1.01
C LYS A 146 12.10 -16.92 -0.78
N VAL A 147 10.92 -17.51 -0.92
CA VAL A 147 9.63 -16.81 -0.75
C VAL A 147 9.19 -16.92 0.70
N TYR A 148 8.79 -15.80 1.30
CA TYR A 148 8.37 -15.74 2.71
C TYR A 148 6.92 -15.27 2.88
N GLY A 149 6.29 -14.74 1.84
CA GLY A 149 4.95 -14.19 1.95
C GLY A 149 4.07 -14.42 0.71
N ILE A 150 2.78 -14.12 0.88
CA ILE A 150 1.79 -14.09 -0.19
C ILE A 150 1.25 -12.67 -0.35
N THR A 151 1.15 -12.20 -1.59
CA THR A 151 0.53 -10.90 -1.90
C THR A 151 -0.52 -11.07 -2.97
N PHE A 152 -1.45 -10.11 -3.07
CA PHE A 152 -2.63 -10.23 -3.93
C PHE A 152 -2.75 -9.09 -4.94
N PRO A 153 -2.60 -7.80 -4.55
CA PRO A 153 -2.74 -6.70 -5.49
C PRO A 153 -1.75 -6.80 -6.63
N GLY A 154 -2.17 -6.40 -7.82
CA GLY A 154 -1.26 -6.15 -8.93
C GLY A 154 -0.34 -4.96 -8.66
N ALA A 155 0.64 -4.79 -9.52
CA ALA A 155 1.56 -3.65 -9.41
C ALA A 155 0.79 -2.33 -9.49
N LYS A 156 1.10 -1.39 -8.60
CA LYS A 156 0.53 -0.05 -8.59
C LYS A 156 1.20 0.82 -9.61
N MET A 157 0.41 1.63 -10.29
CA MET A 157 0.85 2.62 -11.27
C MET A 157 0.02 3.88 -11.08
N TYR A 158 0.66 5.02 -10.83
CA TYR A 158 0.00 6.29 -10.61
C TYR A 158 0.05 7.18 -11.87
N PHE A 159 -1.10 7.70 -12.24
CA PHE A 159 -1.32 8.55 -13.41
C PHE A 159 -1.93 9.89 -12.97
N TYR A 160 -1.83 10.91 -13.79
CA TYR A 160 -2.84 11.94 -13.75
C TYR A 160 -4.14 11.39 -14.36
N LEU A 161 -5.18 11.26 -13.54
CA LEU A 161 -6.54 11.13 -14.02
C LEU A 161 -7.09 12.51 -14.34
N TYR A 162 -7.73 12.66 -15.50
CA TYR A 162 -8.24 13.95 -15.95
C TYR A 162 -9.68 13.85 -16.44
N ASN A 163 -10.47 14.90 -16.24
CA ASN A 163 -11.85 15.00 -16.70
C ASN A 163 -11.88 15.34 -18.20
N LYS A 164 -12.29 14.35 -19.03
CA LYS A 164 -12.38 14.47 -20.49
C LYS A 164 -13.35 15.57 -20.91
N ASP A 165 -14.45 15.80 -20.18
CA ASP A 165 -15.42 16.84 -20.50
C ASP A 165 -14.80 18.24 -20.36
N ILE A 166 -14.05 18.51 -19.29
CA ILE A 166 -13.33 19.77 -19.08
C ILE A 166 -12.28 19.97 -20.17
N PHE A 167 -11.49 18.93 -20.48
CA PHE A 167 -10.48 19.02 -21.54
C PHE A 167 -11.10 19.32 -22.90
N ASN A 168 -12.19 18.63 -23.25
CA ASN A 168 -12.90 18.84 -24.51
C ASN A 168 -13.52 20.26 -24.58
N GLN A 169 -14.16 20.72 -23.50
CA GLN A 169 -14.77 22.06 -23.44
C GLN A 169 -13.74 23.17 -23.65
N LEU A 170 -12.53 23.00 -23.11
CA LEU A 170 -11.44 23.98 -23.20
C LEU A 170 -10.52 23.75 -24.42
N GLY A 171 -10.79 22.72 -25.24
CA GLY A 171 -9.95 22.38 -26.41
C GLY A 171 -8.53 21.95 -26.01
N LEU A 172 -8.38 21.29 -24.85
CA LEU A 172 -7.08 20.85 -24.31
C LEU A 172 -6.68 19.51 -24.91
N LYS A 173 -5.37 19.31 -25.03
CA LYS A 173 -4.77 18.03 -25.34
C LYS A 173 -4.08 17.49 -24.09
N VAL A 174 -3.94 16.18 -24.01
CA VAL A 174 -3.13 15.51 -22.98
C VAL A 174 -1.69 15.97 -23.11
N PRO A 175 -1.07 16.53 -22.03
CA PRO A 175 0.29 17.02 -22.07
C PRO A 175 1.30 15.88 -22.02
N SER A 176 2.42 16.05 -22.75
CA SER A 176 3.55 15.13 -22.76
C SER A 176 4.82 15.73 -22.13
N THR A 177 4.84 17.03 -21.92
CA THR A 177 5.94 17.75 -21.27
C THR A 177 5.44 18.60 -20.12
N TYR A 178 6.32 18.99 -19.22
CA TYR A 178 5.97 19.90 -18.14
C TYR A 178 5.51 21.28 -18.66
N ALA A 179 6.11 21.77 -19.72
CA ALA A 179 5.70 23.04 -20.35
C ALA A 179 4.24 22.97 -20.83
N GLU A 180 3.87 21.91 -21.55
CA GLU A 180 2.48 21.68 -21.98
C GLU A 180 1.54 21.50 -20.77
N PHE A 181 2.00 20.81 -19.74
CA PHE A 181 1.22 20.62 -18.51
C PHE A 181 0.89 21.95 -17.82
N LYS A 182 1.86 22.87 -17.73
CA LYS A 182 1.63 24.23 -17.21
C LYS A 182 0.60 25.00 -18.04
N GLU A 183 0.68 24.93 -19.37
CA GLU A 183 -0.29 25.58 -20.24
C GLU A 183 -1.70 25.02 -20.03
N VAL A 184 -1.82 23.71 -19.87
CA VAL A 184 -3.09 23.03 -19.52
C VAL A 184 -3.61 23.52 -18.19
N CYS A 185 -2.79 23.50 -17.14
CA CYS A 185 -3.17 23.99 -15.82
C CYS A 185 -3.61 25.47 -15.84
N GLN A 186 -2.87 26.32 -16.56
CA GLN A 186 -3.22 27.75 -16.65
C GLN A 186 -4.58 27.94 -17.33
N LYS A 187 -4.86 27.29 -18.45
CA LYS A 187 -6.15 27.39 -19.15
C LYS A 187 -7.32 26.87 -18.29
N ILE A 188 -7.10 25.79 -17.55
CA ILE A 188 -8.11 25.27 -16.61
C ILE A 188 -8.37 26.29 -15.49
N LYS A 189 -7.32 26.86 -14.90
CA LYS A 189 -7.42 27.88 -13.87
C LYS A 189 -8.17 29.12 -14.37
N ASP A 190 -7.84 29.59 -15.58
CA ASP A 190 -8.48 30.76 -16.21
C ASP A 190 -9.98 30.53 -16.48
N SER A 191 -10.43 29.28 -16.60
CA SER A 191 -11.84 28.91 -16.71
C SER A 191 -12.61 28.94 -15.37
N GLY A 192 -11.91 29.12 -14.24
CA GLY A 192 -12.48 29.10 -12.89
C GLY A 192 -12.53 27.70 -12.26
N THR A 193 -11.92 26.68 -12.90
CA THR A 193 -11.81 25.33 -12.35
C THR A 193 -10.45 25.14 -11.68
N THR A 194 -10.37 24.40 -10.58
CA THR A 194 -9.10 24.03 -9.97
C THR A 194 -8.38 23.01 -10.88
N PRO A 195 -7.15 23.29 -11.33
CA PRO A 195 -6.43 22.37 -12.22
C PRO A 195 -6.17 20.99 -11.61
N ILE A 196 -5.64 20.94 -10.40
CA ILE A 196 -5.17 19.73 -9.75
C ILE A 196 -5.77 19.61 -8.36
N TYR A 197 -6.40 18.48 -8.07
CA TYR A 197 -6.71 18.10 -6.68
C TYR A 197 -5.47 17.50 -6.04
N GLU A 198 -4.83 18.24 -5.13
CA GLU A 198 -3.68 17.78 -4.35
C GLU A 198 -4.14 17.46 -2.92
N ALA A 199 -3.98 16.19 -2.48
CA ALA A 199 -4.43 15.72 -1.17
C ALA A 199 -3.31 15.87 -0.12
N THR A 200 -3.05 17.09 0.33
CA THR A 200 -1.91 17.40 1.21
C THR A 200 -2.04 16.87 2.63
N THR A 201 -3.27 16.85 3.21
CA THR A 201 -3.45 16.50 4.63
C THR A 201 -3.06 15.06 4.98
N ASN A 202 -3.09 14.16 4.00
CA ASN A 202 -2.70 12.76 4.20
C ASN A 202 -1.17 12.54 4.16
N GLY A 203 -0.40 13.52 3.66
CA GLY A 203 1.06 13.55 3.68
C GLY A 203 1.76 12.62 2.68
N TRP A 204 1.04 11.74 1.99
CA TRP A 204 1.63 10.77 1.06
C TRP A 204 1.47 11.15 -0.42
N HIS A 205 0.38 11.82 -0.77
CA HIS A 205 -0.04 12.05 -2.15
C HIS A 205 0.92 12.98 -2.90
N GLN A 206 1.32 14.09 -2.27
CA GLN A 206 2.25 15.07 -2.83
C GLN A 206 3.67 14.54 -3.07
N VAL A 207 4.00 13.36 -2.53
CA VAL A 207 5.32 12.73 -2.69
C VAL A 207 5.40 11.91 -3.98
N LEU A 208 4.27 11.48 -4.53
CA LEU A 208 4.20 10.65 -5.73
C LEU A 208 5.00 11.22 -6.91
N PRO A 209 4.91 12.51 -7.26
CA PRO A 209 5.70 13.10 -8.35
C PRO A 209 7.20 12.91 -8.24
N LEU A 210 7.75 12.82 -7.04
CA LEU A 210 9.19 12.71 -6.83
C LEU A 210 9.71 11.30 -7.11
N PHE A 211 9.01 10.28 -6.66
CA PHE A 211 9.56 8.93 -6.59
C PHE A 211 8.89 7.94 -7.55
N GLU A 212 7.69 8.24 -8.04
CA GLU A 212 7.07 7.48 -9.13
C GLU A 212 7.74 7.76 -10.49
N THR A 213 8.45 8.87 -10.63
CA THR A 213 9.15 9.27 -11.87
C THR A 213 10.57 8.71 -11.99
N GLY A 214 10.94 7.74 -11.17
CA GLY A 214 12.27 7.11 -11.19
C GLY A 214 12.70 6.50 -12.53
N GLY A 215 11.77 6.26 -13.44
CA GLY A 215 12.06 5.87 -14.82
C GLY A 215 12.96 6.86 -15.56
N LEU A 216 12.87 8.15 -15.26
CA LEU A 216 13.78 9.17 -15.78
C LEU A 216 15.22 8.92 -15.36
N TRP A 217 15.43 8.50 -14.11
CA TRP A 217 16.76 8.26 -13.56
C TRP A 217 17.38 7.03 -14.20
N LEU A 218 16.59 5.94 -14.32
CA LEU A 218 17.02 4.71 -15.00
C LEU A 218 17.29 4.89 -16.49
N ALA A 219 16.56 5.79 -17.15
CA ALA A 219 16.82 6.12 -18.56
C ALA A 219 18.16 6.87 -18.75
N GLN A 220 18.58 7.65 -17.76
CA GLN A 220 19.86 8.35 -17.78
C GLN A 220 21.03 7.45 -17.35
N ASP A 221 20.79 6.58 -16.37
CA ASP A 221 21.77 5.66 -15.80
C ASP A 221 21.09 4.38 -15.33
N PRO A 222 21.17 3.27 -16.06
CA PRO A 222 20.52 2.00 -15.68
C PRO A 222 20.94 1.45 -14.32
N ASP A 223 22.12 1.84 -13.82
CA ASP A 223 22.66 1.39 -12.53
C ASP A 223 22.40 2.38 -11.38
N ILE A 224 21.59 3.42 -11.62
CA ILE A 224 21.40 4.55 -10.68
C ILE A 224 20.94 4.08 -9.30
N TYR A 225 19.99 3.16 -9.22
CA TYR A 225 19.47 2.66 -7.95
C TYR A 225 20.54 1.89 -7.17
N GLN A 226 21.34 1.07 -7.86
CA GLN A 226 22.45 0.36 -7.22
C GLN A 226 23.52 1.34 -6.72
N LYS A 227 23.85 2.38 -7.51
CA LYS A 227 24.81 3.41 -7.08
C LYS A 227 24.34 4.18 -5.84
N LEU A 228 23.03 4.48 -5.77
CA LEU A 228 22.42 5.09 -4.60
C LEU A 228 22.47 4.16 -3.37
N ASN A 229 22.14 2.88 -3.55
CA ASN A 229 22.17 1.90 -2.47
C ASN A 229 23.58 1.62 -1.95
N ASP A 230 24.58 1.61 -2.84
CA ASP A 230 25.99 1.48 -2.51
C ASP A 230 26.61 2.78 -1.95
N ASN A 231 25.84 3.84 -1.81
CA ASN A 231 26.32 5.17 -1.40
C ASN A 231 27.48 5.69 -2.25
N LYS A 232 27.47 5.39 -3.57
CA LYS A 232 28.45 5.88 -4.56
C LYS A 232 28.10 7.25 -5.09
N ILE A 233 26.81 7.58 -5.08
CA ILE A 233 26.22 8.88 -5.41
C ILE A 233 25.14 9.22 -4.40
N ASP A 234 24.77 10.51 -4.32
CA ASP A 234 23.61 10.96 -3.54
C ASP A 234 22.56 11.60 -4.45
N LEU A 235 21.40 11.90 -3.88
CA LEU A 235 20.21 12.38 -4.61
C LEU A 235 20.41 13.74 -5.30
N ASP A 236 21.31 14.59 -4.79
CA ASP A 236 21.67 15.88 -5.42
C ASP A 236 22.41 15.72 -6.76
N GLN A 237 22.94 14.53 -7.01
CA GLN A 237 23.56 14.18 -8.29
C GLN A 237 22.53 13.71 -9.35
N ILE A 238 21.24 13.79 -9.04
CA ILE A 238 20.14 13.47 -9.94
C ILE A 238 19.43 14.78 -10.33
N PRO A 239 19.80 15.44 -11.45
CA PRO A 239 19.27 16.76 -11.79
C PRO A 239 17.75 16.80 -11.91
N SER A 240 17.14 15.73 -12.42
CA SER A 240 15.67 15.65 -12.57
C SER A 240 14.93 15.69 -11.26
N LEU A 241 15.50 15.23 -10.13
CA LEU A 241 14.83 15.25 -8.83
C LEU A 241 14.64 16.69 -8.33
N LEU A 242 15.71 17.51 -8.32
CA LEU A 242 15.58 18.92 -7.94
C LEU A 242 14.63 19.66 -8.90
N THR A 243 14.73 19.40 -10.20
CA THR A 243 13.82 19.98 -11.20
C THR A 243 12.36 19.68 -10.90
N ILE A 244 12.02 18.44 -10.50
CA ILE A 244 10.64 18.08 -10.14
C ILE A 244 10.19 18.81 -8.88
N ILE A 245 11.06 18.93 -7.86
CA ILE A 245 10.73 19.69 -6.64
C ILE A 245 10.47 21.16 -6.96
N GLU A 246 11.29 21.78 -7.83
CA GLU A 246 11.09 23.15 -8.32
C GLU A 246 9.78 23.32 -9.08
N GLN A 247 9.40 22.35 -9.92
CA GLN A 247 8.16 22.34 -10.68
C GLN A 247 6.93 22.23 -9.77
N LEU A 248 7.00 21.45 -8.70
CA LEU A 248 5.94 21.36 -7.68
C LEU A 248 5.77 22.69 -6.94
N ASP A 249 6.86 23.35 -6.55
CA ASP A 249 6.82 24.67 -5.93
C ASP A 249 6.22 25.72 -6.89
N GLU A 250 6.59 25.66 -8.18
CA GLU A 250 6.01 26.51 -9.21
C GLU A 250 4.49 26.31 -9.34
N CYS A 251 4.00 25.07 -9.35
CA CYS A 251 2.56 24.76 -9.42
C CYS A 251 1.81 25.28 -8.19
N ALA A 252 2.35 25.12 -6.99
CA ALA A 252 1.77 25.65 -5.77
C ALA A 252 1.68 27.18 -5.81
N ARG A 253 2.77 27.87 -6.16
CA ARG A 253 2.81 29.35 -6.28
C ARG A 253 1.92 29.87 -7.41
N ALA A 254 1.77 29.13 -8.50
CA ALA A 254 0.84 29.46 -9.57
C ALA A 254 -0.63 29.24 -9.18
N GLY A 255 -0.92 28.62 -8.02
CA GLY A 255 -2.26 28.34 -7.53
C GLY A 255 -2.96 27.23 -8.31
N TYR A 256 -2.22 26.28 -8.89
CA TYR A 256 -2.80 25.17 -9.65
C TYR A 256 -3.45 24.11 -8.75
N PHE A 257 -3.14 24.11 -7.45
CA PHE A 257 -3.78 23.23 -6.45
C PHE A 257 -5.07 23.83 -5.85
N GLY A 258 -5.44 25.09 -6.22
CA GLY A 258 -6.57 25.83 -5.64
C GLY A 258 -6.20 26.50 -4.31
N ASP A 259 -7.15 27.26 -3.76
CA ASP A 259 -6.89 28.08 -2.56
C ASP A 259 -6.85 27.24 -1.26
N ASP A 260 -7.64 26.17 -1.21
CA ASP A 260 -7.86 25.36 0.00
C ASP A 260 -7.01 24.05 0.03
N TYR A 261 -6.01 23.92 -0.85
CA TYR A 261 -5.28 22.65 -1.03
C TYR A 261 -4.63 22.12 0.26
N LEU A 262 -4.23 22.98 1.19
CA LEU A 262 -3.67 22.59 2.49
C LEU A 262 -4.68 21.87 3.39
N SER A 263 -5.98 21.95 3.10
CA SER A 263 -7.03 21.23 3.82
C SER A 263 -7.62 20.05 3.03
N ASN A 264 -7.10 19.79 1.83
CA ASN A 264 -7.58 18.69 1.00
C ASN A 264 -7.14 17.34 1.57
N ALA A 265 -8.12 16.49 1.89
CA ALA A 265 -7.92 15.10 2.26
C ALA A 265 -8.22 14.19 1.07
N TRP A 266 -7.55 13.04 0.99
CA TRP A 266 -7.74 12.05 -0.07
C TRP A 266 -9.21 11.62 -0.22
N GLU A 267 -9.89 11.46 0.90
CA GLU A 267 -11.30 11.04 0.97
C GLU A 267 -12.25 12.00 0.23
N ASN A 268 -11.88 13.30 0.14
CA ASN A 268 -12.67 14.32 -0.54
C ASN A 268 -12.37 14.44 -2.03
N GLY A 269 -11.33 13.76 -2.52
CA GLY A 269 -10.91 13.81 -3.93
C GLY A 269 -11.96 13.26 -4.88
N LYS A 270 -12.72 12.24 -4.46
CA LYS A 270 -13.79 11.65 -5.27
C LYS A 270 -14.89 12.65 -5.60
N GLU A 271 -15.34 13.39 -4.59
CA GLU A 271 -16.31 14.46 -4.77
C GLU A 271 -15.80 15.58 -5.66
N ALA A 272 -14.54 16.00 -5.44
CA ALA A 272 -13.92 17.08 -6.21
C ALA A 272 -13.82 16.76 -7.71
N MET A 273 -13.53 15.51 -8.05
CA MET A 273 -13.48 15.04 -9.44
C MET A 273 -14.87 14.83 -10.03
N ALA A 274 -15.81 14.22 -9.29
CA ALA A 274 -17.16 13.95 -9.76
C ALA A 274 -17.98 15.21 -9.99
N SER A 275 -17.81 16.22 -9.14
CA SER A 275 -18.49 17.52 -9.28
C SER A 275 -17.89 18.43 -10.37
N GLY A 276 -16.69 18.10 -10.87
CA GLY A 276 -15.93 18.96 -11.80
C GLY A 276 -15.29 20.17 -11.12
N ARG A 277 -15.25 20.24 -9.80
CA ARG A 277 -14.55 21.27 -9.04
C ARG A 277 -13.04 21.26 -9.32
N CYS A 278 -12.47 20.07 -9.53
CA CYS A 278 -11.09 19.85 -9.97
C CYS A 278 -11.06 19.09 -11.29
N ALA A 279 -10.08 19.42 -12.13
CA ALA A 279 -9.95 18.82 -13.45
C ALA A 279 -9.07 17.56 -13.45
N MET A 280 -8.09 17.48 -12.58
CA MET A 280 -7.09 16.40 -12.52
C MET A 280 -6.75 16.01 -11.09
N THR A 281 -6.31 14.76 -10.89
CA THR A 281 -5.66 14.28 -9.67
C THR A 281 -4.72 13.13 -9.99
N ILE A 282 -3.72 12.87 -9.15
CA ILE A 282 -2.86 11.70 -9.28
C ILE A 282 -3.53 10.52 -8.60
N ALA A 283 -3.76 9.43 -9.33
CA ALA A 283 -4.35 8.21 -8.78
C ALA A 283 -4.05 6.99 -9.67
N GLU A 284 -4.33 5.81 -9.13
CA GLU A 284 -4.40 4.57 -9.91
C GLU A 284 -5.66 4.54 -10.79
N LEU A 285 -5.65 3.76 -11.87
CA LEU A 285 -6.84 3.64 -12.74
C LEU A 285 -8.07 3.12 -11.99
N GLY A 286 -7.89 2.30 -10.97
CA GLY A 286 -8.97 1.78 -10.12
C GLY A 286 -9.77 2.86 -9.37
N TYR A 287 -9.17 4.03 -9.12
CA TYR A 287 -9.85 5.16 -8.48
C TYR A 287 -11.10 5.64 -9.23
N ARG A 288 -11.15 5.42 -10.56
CA ARG A 288 -12.36 5.68 -11.35
C ARG A 288 -13.53 4.81 -10.88
N GLY A 289 -13.28 3.54 -10.57
CA GLY A 289 -14.29 2.62 -10.02
C GLY A 289 -14.78 3.04 -8.65
N GLU A 290 -13.88 3.56 -7.79
CA GLU A 290 -14.27 4.11 -6.48
C GLU A 290 -15.14 5.37 -6.61
N ILE A 291 -14.77 6.28 -7.53
CA ILE A 291 -15.59 7.47 -7.81
C ILE A 291 -16.96 7.06 -8.32
N GLU A 292 -17.04 6.11 -9.25
CA GLU A 292 -18.30 5.67 -9.83
C GLU A 292 -19.21 4.96 -8.82
N ALA A 293 -18.61 4.23 -7.86
CA ALA A 293 -19.38 3.60 -6.78
C ALA A 293 -20.07 4.63 -5.87
N ASP A 294 -19.37 5.73 -5.55
CA ASP A 294 -19.92 6.79 -4.68
C ASP A 294 -20.78 7.82 -5.47
N TYR A 295 -20.45 8.05 -6.74
CA TYR A 295 -21.07 9.04 -7.63
C TYR A 295 -21.46 8.42 -8.99
N PRO A 296 -22.45 7.49 -9.05
CA PRO A 296 -22.75 6.69 -10.25
C PRO A 296 -23.19 7.52 -11.45
N ASP A 297 -23.84 8.68 -11.22
CA ASP A 297 -24.27 9.57 -12.29
C ASP A 297 -23.11 10.24 -13.04
N PHE A 298 -21.94 10.31 -12.42
CA PHE A 298 -20.76 10.90 -13.04
C PHE A 298 -20.14 9.98 -14.10
N LYS A 299 -20.29 8.65 -13.99
CA LYS A 299 -19.72 7.67 -14.93
C LYS A 299 -18.20 7.80 -15.10
N ALA A 300 -17.51 7.73 -13.98
CA ALA A 300 -16.07 8.03 -13.93
C ALA A 300 -15.22 7.16 -14.85
N ASN A 301 -15.59 5.89 -15.07
CA ASN A 301 -14.89 5.01 -16.01
C ASN A 301 -14.93 5.48 -17.46
N GLU A 302 -16.00 6.19 -17.86
CA GLU A 302 -16.14 6.78 -19.20
C GLU A 302 -15.49 8.16 -19.29
N LYS A 303 -15.70 9.00 -18.26
CA LYS A 303 -15.38 10.43 -18.27
C LYS A 303 -13.95 10.77 -17.83
N LEU A 304 -13.28 9.87 -17.10
CA LEU A 304 -11.90 10.13 -16.70
C LEU A 304 -10.92 9.38 -17.61
N GLY A 305 -10.05 10.16 -18.24
CA GLY A 305 -8.87 9.66 -18.94
C GLY A 305 -7.65 9.60 -18.03
N ALA A 306 -6.55 9.04 -18.53
CA ALA A 306 -5.29 8.97 -17.80
C ALA A 306 -4.10 9.35 -18.70
N PHE A 307 -3.05 9.90 -18.09
CA PHE A 307 -1.77 10.13 -18.75
C PHE A 307 -0.61 10.02 -17.75
N VAL A 308 0.59 9.73 -18.26
CA VAL A 308 1.81 9.65 -17.46
C VAL A 308 2.15 11.02 -16.90
N MET A 309 2.54 11.08 -15.64
CA MET A 309 2.93 12.33 -14.96
C MET A 309 4.12 12.99 -15.66
N PRO A 310 3.98 14.21 -16.24
CA PRO A 310 5.00 14.83 -17.09
C PRO A 310 6.02 15.66 -16.31
N TRP A 311 6.22 15.36 -15.03
CA TRP A 311 7.24 16.01 -14.20
C TRP A 311 8.64 15.72 -14.73
N GLY A 312 9.46 16.76 -14.94
CA GLY A 312 10.77 16.61 -15.55
C GLY A 312 10.74 16.05 -16.97
N ASP A 313 9.62 16.26 -17.69
CA ASP A 313 9.33 15.71 -19.03
C ASP A 313 9.27 14.16 -19.06
N ASN A 314 8.88 13.56 -17.94
CA ASN A 314 8.75 12.10 -17.82
C ASN A 314 7.67 11.53 -18.73
N GLN A 315 7.97 10.40 -19.39
CA GLN A 315 7.05 9.61 -20.19
C GLN A 315 7.10 8.11 -19.83
N ILE A 316 7.78 7.77 -18.73
CA ILE A 316 7.95 6.39 -18.26
C ILE A 316 7.07 6.20 -17.03
N ILE A 317 6.17 5.21 -17.08
CA ILE A 317 5.32 4.93 -15.91
C ILE A 317 6.10 4.20 -14.81
N GLY A 318 6.02 4.73 -13.61
CA GLY A 318 6.50 4.06 -12.42
C GLY A 318 5.66 2.82 -12.11
N VAL A 319 6.33 1.70 -11.88
CA VAL A 319 5.69 0.44 -11.47
C VAL A 319 6.15 0.14 -10.06
N ASN A 320 5.23 0.21 -9.13
CA ASN A 320 5.45 -0.24 -7.77
C ASN A 320 4.98 -1.70 -7.68
N PRO A 321 5.89 -2.68 -7.64
CA PRO A 321 5.55 -4.10 -7.63
C PRO A 321 4.96 -4.55 -6.29
N ALA A 322 5.02 -3.65 -5.30
CA ALA A 322 4.83 -4.01 -3.92
C ALA A 322 3.56 -3.37 -3.36
N SER A 323 2.95 -4.14 -2.52
CA SER A 323 1.81 -3.78 -1.70
C SER A 323 2.00 -4.46 -0.35
N ASN A 324 0.96 -4.49 0.47
CA ASN A 324 0.96 -5.31 1.66
C ASN A 324 0.97 -6.80 1.28
N ALA A 325 1.74 -7.57 2.02
CA ALA A 325 1.78 -9.02 1.92
C ALA A 325 1.50 -9.67 3.27
N TYR A 326 1.10 -10.92 3.26
CA TYR A 326 0.85 -11.71 4.46
C TYR A 326 1.97 -12.71 4.66
N PHE A 327 2.46 -12.80 5.88
CA PHE A 327 3.58 -13.62 6.30
C PHE A 327 3.15 -14.52 7.45
N ILE A 328 3.78 -15.70 7.58
CA ILE A 328 3.52 -16.63 8.68
C ILE A 328 4.67 -16.54 9.67
N ASN A 329 4.40 -16.20 10.91
CA ASN A 329 5.38 -16.22 11.98
C ASN A 329 5.96 -17.65 12.11
N LYS A 330 7.29 -17.80 11.91
CA LYS A 330 7.93 -19.11 11.94
C LYS A 330 7.86 -19.79 13.32
N ASP A 331 7.71 -18.98 14.38
CA ASP A 331 7.66 -19.47 15.77
C ASP A 331 6.20 -19.74 16.22
N SER A 332 5.21 -19.55 15.32
CA SER A 332 3.84 -19.97 15.58
C SER A 332 3.74 -21.50 15.71
N LYS A 333 2.96 -21.96 16.68
CA LYS A 333 2.60 -23.39 16.79
C LYS A 333 1.60 -23.86 15.73
N TYR A 334 1.09 -22.94 14.90
CA TYR A 334 0.05 -23.17 13.90
C TYR A 334 0.49 -22.84 12.48
N VAL A 335 1.79 -23.01 12.18
CA VAL A 335 2.35 -22.71 10.84
C VAL A 335 1.60 -23.46 9.74
N GLU A 336 1.28 -24.74 9.95
CA GLU A 336 0.59 -25.56 8.94
C GLU A 336 -0.88 -25.15 8.74
N GLU A 337 -1.56 -24.71 9.79
CA GLU A 337 -2.91 -24.14 9.67
C GLU A 337 -2.89 -22.78 8.95
N ALA A 338 -1.88 -21.97 9.17
CA ALA A 338 -1.69 -20.71 8.46
C ALA A 338 -1.37 -20.93 6.97
N LYS A 339 -0.56 -21.94 6.62
CA LYS A 339 -0.35 -22.36 5.22
C LYS A 339 -1.66 -22.80 4.55
N GLN A 340 -2.52 -23.54 5.26
CA GLN A 340 -3.85 -23.90 4.73
C GLN A 340 -4.71 -22.68 4.43
N PHE A 341 -4.63 -21.63 5.25
CA PHE A 341 -5.33 -20.38 4.97
C PHE A 341 -4.78 -19.67 3.73
N PHE A 342 -3.45 -19.64 3.54
CA PHE A 342 -2.86 -19.06 2.34
C PHE A 342 -3.21 -19.86 1.07
N GLU A 343 -3.22 -21.19 1.15
CA GLU A 343 -3.69 -22.06 0.06
C GLU A 343 -5.17 -21.77 -0.27
N PHE A 344 -6.02 -21.63 0.77
CA PHE A 344 -7.43 -21.26 0.56
C PHE A 344 -7.57 -19.89 -0.12
N LEU A 345 -6.86 -18.87 0.35
CA LEU A 345 -6.90 -17.52 -0.24
C LEU A 345 -6.41 -17.50 -1.69
N SER A 346 -5.49 -18.39 -2.04
CA SER A 346 -4.90 -18.48 -3.39
C SER A 346 -5.72 -19.27 -4.39
N ARG A 347 -6.84 -19.88 -4.00
CA ARG A 347 -7.72 -20.58 -4.94
C ARG A 347 -8.29 -19.61 -5.97
N PRO A 348 -8.37 -19.97 -7.26
CA PRO A 348 -8.85 -19.06 -8.31
C PRO A 348 -10.22 -18.42 -8.01
N GLU A 349 -11.15 -19.17 -7.45
CA GLU A 349 -12.48 -18.68 -7.06
C GLU A 349 -12.41 -17.65 -5.94
N ASN A 350 -11.48 -17.79 -4.98
CA ASN A 350 -11.29 -16.84 -3.87
C ASN A 350 -10.50 -15.60 -4.30
N LEU A 351 -9.55 -15.77 -5.21
CA LEU A 351 -8.88 -14.65 -5.87
C LEU A 351 -9.89 -13.82 -6.68
N GLN A 352 -10.79 -14.46 -7.43
CA GLN A 352 -11.84 -13.75 -8.17
C GLN A 352 -12.79 -13.02 -7.22
N LYS A 353 -13.27 -13.66 -6.15
CA LYS A 353 -14.09 -13.01 -5.11
C LYS A 353 -13.37 -11.80 -4.51
N ARG A 354 -12.07 -11.94 -4.24
CA ARG A 354 -11.26 -10.84 -3.71
C ARG A 354 -11.21 -9.68 -4.68
N LEU A 355 -10.95 -9.92 -5.97
CA LEU A 355 -10.93 -8.87 -6.98
C LEU A 355 -12.30 -8.19 -7.10
N ASP A 356 -13.36 -8.97 -7.18
CA ASP A 356 -14.72 -8.45 -7.35
C ASP A 356 -15.21 -7.66 -6.13
N GLY A 357 -14.83 -8.10 -4.93
CA GLY A 357 -15.16 -7.47 -3.66
C GLY A 357 -14.32 -6.24 -3.30
N GLN A 358 -13.37 -5.83 -4.15
CA GLN A 358 -12.53 -4.64 -3.94
C GLN A 358 -12.66 -3.67 -5.12
N PRO A 359 -13.51 -2.63 -5.03
CA PRO A 359 -13.68 -1.64 -6.09
C PRO A 359 -12.37 -0.94 -6.48
N GLU A 360 -11.48 -0.69 -5.51
CA GLU A 360 -10.20 -0.05 -5.67
C GLU A 360 -9.17 -0.89 -6.45
N LEU A 361 -9.33 -2.21 -6.50
CA LEU A 361 -8.44 -3.08 -7.26
C LEU A 361 -8.90 -3.24 -8.70
N SER A 362 -8.01 -2.97 -9.65
CA SER A 362 -8.23 -3.24 -11.07
C SER A 362 -7.65 -4.57 -11.51
N ASN A 363 -6.64 -5.09 -10.80
CA ASN A 363 -6.01 -6.38 -11.11
C ASN A 363 -5.38 -7.01 -9.86
N LEU A 364 -5.11 -8.30 -9.96
CA LEU A 364 -4.29 -9.04 -9.01
C LEU A 364 -2.93 -9.41 -9.65
N CYS A 365 -1.97 -9.73 -8.83
CA CYS A 365 -0.67 -10.27 -9.27
C CYS A 365 -0.72 -11.79 -9.58
N TRP A 366 -1.84 -12.26 -10.08
CA TRP A 366 -2.16 -13.66 -10.36
C TRP A 366 -2.60 -13.79 -11.81
N SER A 367 -1.75 -14.38 -12.64
CA SER A 367 -1.89 -14.35 -14.11
C SER A 367 -3.18 -15.01 -14.64
N GLU A 368 -3.77 -15.93 -13.88
CA GLU A 368 -5.03 -16.60 -14.24
C GLU A 368 -6.29 -15.76 -13.95
N ILE A 369 -6.15 -14.67 -13.19
CA ILE A 369 -7.28 -13.80 -12.84
C ILE A 369 -7.34 -12.63 -13.81
N LYS A 370 -8.47 -12.53 -14.53
CA LYS A 370 -8.67 -11.45 -15.49
C LYS A 370 -8.82 -10.11 -14.77
N SER A 371 -8.04 -9.10 -15.19
CA SER A 371 -8.16 -7.73 -14.68
C SER A 371 -9.53 -7.11 -14.99
N LYS A 372 -9.91 -6.08 -14.22
CA LYS A 372 -11.09 -5.23 -14.49
C LYS A 372 -10.82 -4.15 -15.54
N TYR A 373 -9.57 -4.02 -16.02
CA TYR A 373 -9.24 -3.03 -17.04
C TYR A 373 -10.11 -3.19 -18.28
N SER A 374 -10.59 -2.07 -18.81
CA SER A 374 -11.22 -2.03 -20.13
C SER A 374 -10.20 -2.40 -21.23
N GLU A 375 -10.66 -2.75 -22.42
CA GLU A 375 -9.76 -2.97 -23.57
C GLU A 375 -8.95 -1.69 -23.92
N GLU A 376 -9.54 -0.51 -23.71
CA GLU A 376 -8.86 0.78 -23.90
C GLU A 376 -7.74 0.97 -22.89
N ASP A 377 -8.01 0.72 -21.59
CA ASP A 377 -7.01 0.80 -20.54
C ASP A 377 -5.88 -0.21 -20.75
N GLN A 378 -6.22 -1.44 -21.12
CA GLN A 378 -5.20 -2.45 -21.37
C GLN A 378 -4.29 -2.04 -22.52
N LYS A 379 -4.84 -1.54 -23.64
CA LYS A 379 -4.05 -1.02 -24.75
C LYS A 379 -3.18 0.17 -24.35
N PHE A 380 -3.74 1.06 -23.51
CA PHE A 380 -2.97 2.18 -22.96
C PHE A 380 -1.80 1.69 -22.12
N LEU A 381 -2.03 0.80 -21.13
CA LEU A 381 -0.99 0.22 -20.28
C LEU A 381 0.08 -0.56 -21.05
N ASP A 382 -0.31 -1.25 -22.13
CA ASP A 382 0.60 -2.02 -22.99
C ASP A 382 1.49 -1.10 -23.86
N SER A 383 1.03 0.13 -24.14
CA SER A 383 1.78 1.10 -24.92
C SER A 383 2.87 1.82 -24.12
N LEU A 384 2.84 1.74 -22.80
CA LEU A 384 3.73 2.51 -21.93
C LEU A 384 5.07 1.83 -21.69
N GLN A 385 6.14 2.64 -21.68
CA GLN A 385 7.40 2.23 -21.07
C GLN A 385 7.25 2.17 -19.56
N LYS A 386 7.78 1.11 -18.94
CA LYS A 386 7.64 0.81 -17.52
C LYS A 386 9.00 0.73 -16.86
N ALA A 387 9.11 1.29 -15.66
CA ALA A 387 10.30 1.17 -14.82
C ALA A 387 9.91 1.06 -13.34
N ASN A 388 10.73 0.37 -12.55
CA ASN A 388 10.49 0.30 -11.11
C ASN A 388 10.61 1.70 -10.47
N VAL A 389 9.73 1.96 -9.51
CA VAL A 389 9.73 3.20 -8.73
C VAL A 389 10.93 3.28 -7.79
N VAL A 390 11.31 4.49 -7.44
CA VAL A 390 12.41 4.75 -6.48
C VAL A 390 12.08 4.21 -5.10
N GLN A 391 10.84 4.38 -4.67
CA GLN A 391 10.33 4.01 -3.36
C GLN A 391 10.68 2.56 -2.96
N THR A 392 10.51 1.62 -3.88
CA THR A 392 10.71 0.18 -3.65
C THR A 392 12.04 -0.35 -4.19
N SER A 393 12.91 0.54 -4.64
CA SER A 393 14.20 0.17 -5.26
C SER A 393 15.40 0.82 -4.59
N VAL A 394 15.19 1.92 -3.85
CA VAL A 394 16.25 2.69 -3.20
C VAL A 394 16.07 2.68 -1.69
N ASN A 395 17.12 2.27 -0.97
CA ASN A 395 17.12 2.19 0.48
C ASN A 395 16.85 3.57 1.13
N TYR A 396 16.10 3.54 2.23
CA TYR A 396 15.82 4.71 3.07
C TYR A 396 14.98 5.81 2.40
N ILE A 397 14.22 5.46 1.35
CA ILE A 397 13.24 6.36 0.71
C ILE A 397 11.85 6.13 1.31
N ASP A 398 11.35 4.90 1.27
CA ASP A 398 10.01 4.57 1.77
C ASP A 398 9.82 4.93 3.25
N SER A 399 10.82 4.69 4.07
CA SER A 399 10.77 4.94 5.52
C SER A 399 10.60 6.42 5.90
N GLN A 400 10.90 7.35 5.00
CA GLN A 400 10.74 8.80 5.22
C GLN A 400 9.60 9.43 4.41
N TRP A 401 8.77 8.62 3.74
CA TRP A 401 7.74 9.09 2.81
C TRP A 401 6.86 10.22 3.37
N MET A 402 6.31 10.00 4.58
CA MET A 402 5.44 10.98 5.22
C MET A 402 6.18 12.25 5.67
N ASP A 403 7.47 12.16 5.97
CA ASP A 403 8.28 13.32 6.32
C ASP A 403 8.63 14.15 5.08
N VAL A 404 8.85 13.51 3.94
CA VAL A 404 8.98 14.20 2.64
C VAL A 404 7.69 14.95 2.31
N GLY A 405 6.53 14.37 2.57
CA GLY A 405 5.25 15.04 2.41
C GLY A 405 5.13 16.33 3.22
N LYS A 406 5.57 16.32 4.48
CA LYS A 406 5.61 17.52 5.35
C LYS A 406 6.61 18.57 4.86
N ASP A 407 7.75 18.15 4.33
CA ASP A 407 8.72 19.09 3.75
C ASP A 407 8.13 19.78 2.52
N LEU A 408 7.44 19.02 1.65
CA LEU A 408 6.73 19.59 0.50
C LEU A 408 5.62 20.57 0.91
N GLU A 409 4.84 20.25 1.93
CA GLU A 409 3.84 21.15 2.50
C GLU A 409 4.50 22.44 3.02
N SER A 410 5.63 22.31 3.72
CA SER A 410 6.43 23.45 4.18
C SER A 410 6.95 24.29 3.02
N MET A 411 7.34 23.67 1.91
CA MET A 411 7.76 24.35 0.69
C MET A 411 6.59 25.09 0.03
N TYR A 412 5.43 24.44 -0.09
CA TYR A 412 4.22 25.05 -0.68
C TYR A 412 3.78 26.31 0.09
N THR A 413 3.99 26.33 1.40
CA THR A 413 3.72 27.51 2.26
C THR A 413 4.84 28.53 2.27
N GLY A 414 5.99 28.26 1.64
CA GLY A 414 7.16 29.14 1.57
C GLY A 414 8.07 29.06 2.79
N ALA A 415 7.87 28.12 3.70
CA ALA A 415 8.74 27.90 4.86
C ALA A 415 10.05 27.17 4.50
N MET A 416 10.05 26.41 3.41
CA MET A 416 11.22 25.77 2.80
C MET A 416 11.34 26.19 1.33
N ASN A 417 12.54 26.08 0.77
CA ASN A 417 12.74 26.17 -0.67
C ASN A 417 13.00 24.76 -1.26
N PRO A 418 12.97 24.56 -2.59
CA PRO A 418 13.18 23.26 -3.22
C PRO A 418 14.48 22.55 -2.81
N LYS A 419 15.57 23.32 -2.64
CA LYS A 419 16.83 22.76 -2.20
C LYS A 419 16.79 22.28 -0.74
N ASP A 420 16.10 23.01 0.14
CA ASP A 420 15.94 22.61 1.56
C ASP A 420 15.19 21.26 1.65
N VAL A 421 14.20 21.03 0.80
CA VAL A 421 13.48 19.73 0.70
C VAL A 421 14.45 18.62 0.32
N LEU A 422 15.24 18.82 -0.74
CA LEU A 422 16.22 17.83 -1.18
C LEU A 422 17.27 17.53 -0.11
N ASP A 423 17.83 18.58 0.52
CA ASP A 423 18.82 18.45 1.58
C ASP A 423 18.24 17.70 2.80
N SER A 424 16.96 17.92 3.13
CA SER A 424 16.25 17.23 4.20
C SER A 424 16.10 15.73 3.91
N ILE A 425 15.75 15.36 2.67
CA ILE A 425 15.66 13.96 2.24
C ILE A 425 17.01 13.25 2.36
N MET A 426 18.09 13.87 1.86
CA MET A 426 19.45 13.31 1.92
C MET A 426 19.92 13.14 3.37
N LYS A 427 19.67 14.15 4.22
CA LYS A 427 20.03 14.10 5.63
C LYS A 427 19.36 12.91 6.33
N ARG A 428 18.03 12.77 6.20
CA ARG A 428 17.29 11.65 6.83
C ARG A 428 17.77 10.30 6.30
N ARG A 429 18.06 10.20 5.00
CA ARG A 429 18.60 8.99 4.39
C ARG A 429 19.93 8.58 5.03
N THR A 430 20.85 9.53 5.23
CA THR A 430 22.15 9.32 5.90
C THR A 430 21.96 8.93 7.37
N GLU A 431 21.07 9.61 8.09
CA GLU A 431 20.77 9.32 9.50
C GLU A 431 20.22 7.92 9.68
N GLN A 432 19.26 7.49 8.85
CA GLN A 432 18.68 6.16 8.92
C GLN A 432 19.70 5.06 8.60
N ALA A 433 20.49 5.22 7.54
CA ALA A 433 21.56 4.28 7.20
C ALA A 433 22.60 4.14 8.33
N THR A 434 22.95 5.25 8.96
CA THR A 434 23.89 5.28 10.10
C THR A 434 23.31 4.55 11.32
N LEU A 435 22.04 4.79 11.65
CA LEU A 435 21.33 4.13 12.75
C LEU A 435 21.24 2.61 12.53
N GLN A 436 21.06 2.19 11.30
CA GLN A 436 20.99 0.77 10.94
C GLN A 436 22.39 0.13 10.77
N LYS A 437 23.46 0.93 10.93
CA LYS A 437 24.84 0.47 10.74
C LYS A 437 25.08 -0.13 9.35
N ASP A 438 24.47 0.44 8.32
CA ASP A 438 24.62 -0.01 6.95
C ASP A 438 26.08 0.06 6.52
N PRO A 439 26.71 -1.07 6.13
CA PRO A 439 28.14 -1.10 5.79
C PRO A 439 28.52 -0.19 4.62
N GLY A 440 27.59 0.09 3.71
CA GLY A 440 27.80 1.03 2.59
C GLY A 440 27.90 2.50 3.03
N TRP A 441 27.45 2.83 4.24
CA TRP A 441 27.36 4.21 4.76
C TRP A 441 28.30 4.50 5.93
N ILE A 442 28.84 3.48 6.58
CA ILE A 442 29.81 3.64 7.67
C ILE A 442 31.19 3.71 7.03
N LYS A 443 31.82 4.88 7.09
CA LYS A 443 33.20 5.11 6.67
C LYS A 443 34.18 4.88 7.82
#